data_47c928b8e5285fc465ff89cdf884e432
#
_entry.id   47c928b8e5285fc465ff89cdf884e432
#
_cell.length_a   1.000
_cell.length_b   1.000
_cell.length_c   1.000
_cell.angle_alpha   90.00
_cell.angle_beta   90.00
_cell.angle_gamma   90.00
#
_symmetry.space_group_name_H-M   'P 1'
#
loop_
_entity.id
_entity.type
_entity.pdbx_description
1 polymer ?
#
loop_
_entity_poly.entity_id
_entity_poly.type
_entity_poly.pdbx_seq_one_letter_code
_entity_poly.pdbx_strand_id
1 'polypeptide(L)'
;LIAHGQASIDVTTTPVSSTELDGATSGEGRTTGVLPSQQLREAITREWMVADPWRIPPESVQPASVDLRLGEHAWALRCSFLPDSDSTVEEKIEDLAFERIDLRDGATLERDRPYLVPLIEELRLPGEVRAKANPKSSTGRLDVFTRVLTDRNHRFDEIAAGYHGKLYLEVVPRTFAIRVKTGLPLNQVRLMSADARLSDEELFALHGECPLLYLDSRPLRESELSLADGLFLSLDVSGSTQSIVGYRAKKNSLPIDLTRVGALKWRDYWEPVHPEKGGRIVLEPEVFYLLLSAEGVSIPPSYAAEMLAYDPTAGELRTHYAGFFDPGFGYSRDHTARGSRAALEVRARDVSFMVEHRQPVCKLAFERMAEEPDVLYGKDIGSNYQGQLTMLSKHFVEQRRGDGEGG
;
A
#
# COMPACT_ATOMS: atom_id res chain seq x y z
N LEU A 1 49.60 16.78 23.43
CA LEU A 1 50.34 15.53 23.67
C LEU A 1 49.53 14.62 24.57
N ILE A 2 48.68 13.74 23.99
CA ILE A 2 48.19 12.51 24.63
C ILE A 2 48.14 11.46 23.53
N ALA A 3 48.75 10.31 23.83
CA ALA A 3 49.09 9.24 22.91
C ALA A 3 47.85 8.34 22.56
N HIS A 4 47.84 7.89 21.32
CA HIS A 4 46.97 6.84 20.82
C HIS A 4 47.42 5.46 21.34
N GLY A 5 46.50 4.68 21.93
CA GLY A 5 46.65 3.26 22.17
C GLY A 5 45.70 2.49 21.24
N GLN A 6 46.26 1.82 20.24
CA GLN A 6 45.59 0.84 19.43
C GLN A 6 45.57 -0.51 20.18
N ALA A 7 44.40 -1.08 20.42
CA ALA A 7 44.24 -2.45 20.83
C ALA A 7 43.78 -3.28 19.61
N SER A 8 44.67 -4.13 19.12
CA SER A 8 44.37 -5.16 18.12
C SER A 8 43.73 -6.38 18.83
N ILE A 9 42.57 -6.80 18.33
CA ILE A 9 41.92 -8.03 18.72
C ILE A 9 42.25 -9.08 17.69
N ASP A 10 43.04 -10.08 18.10
CA ASP A 10 43.31 -11.31 17.33
C ASP A 10 42.08 -12.21 17.36
N VAL A 11 41.53 -12.51 16.19
CA VAL A 11 40.47 -13.53 16.01
C VAL A 11 41.12 -14.81 15.50
N THR A 12 41.35 -15.74 16.40
CA THR A 12 41.72 -17.10 16.10
C THR A 12 40.51 -17.89 15.61
N THR A 13 40.47 -18.21 14.33
CA THR A 13 39.53 -19.16 13.72
C THR A 13 39.97 -20.60 13.94
N THR A 14 39.14 -21.35 14.68
CA THR A 14 39.29 -22.85 14.74
C THR A 14 38.31 -23.45 13.73
N PRO A 15 38.70 -24.41 12.89
CA PRO A 15 37.80 -25.08 11.96
C PRO A 15 36.98 -26.13 12.69
N VAL A 16 35.64 -26.05 12.55
CA VAL A 16 34.71 -27.09 13.00
C VAL A 16 34.54 -28.12 11.85
N SER A 17 34.76 -29.36 12.17
CA SER A 17 34.67 -30.50 11.27
C SER A 17 33.22 -30.77 10.85
N SER A 18 33.07 -31.05 9.56
CA SER A 18 31.85 -31.59 8.93
C SER A 18 31.56 -32.98 9.49
N THR A 19 30.45 -33.15 10.19
CA THR A 19 29.86 -34.46 10.46
C THR A 19 28.48 -34.48 9.78
N GLU A 20 28.31 -35.43 8.90
CA GLU A 20 27.09 -35.77 8.17
C GLU A 20 25.92 -35.98 9.12
N LEU A 21 24.81 -35.35 8.78
CA LEU A 21 23.48 -35.76 9.25
C LEU A 21 22.62 -35.98 8.00
N ASP A 22 22.69 -37.21 7.50
CA ASP A 22 21.66 -37.80 6.64
C ASP A 22 20.36 -37.92 7.43
N GLY A 23 19.26 -37.48 6.82
CA GLY A 23 17.92 -37.81 7.28
C GLY A 23 16.95 -36.61 7.38
N ALA A 24 16.70 -35.91 6.28
CA ALA A 24 15.49 -35.09 6.19
C ALA A 24 14.73 -35.48 4.91
N THR A 25 13.61 -36.11 5.09
CA THR A 25 12.56 -36.39 4.13
C THR A 25 12.38 -35.24 3.14
N SER A 26 12.37 -35.54 1.85
CA SER A 26 12.03 -34.67 0.73
C SER A 26 10.68 -33.99 0.94
N GLY A 27 10.68 -32.82 1.55
CA GLY A 27 9.61 -31.85 1.48
C GLY A 27 9.61 -31.24 0.08
N GLU A 28 8.49 -31.29 -0.60
CA GLU A 28 8.20 -30.59 -1.85
C GLU A 28 8.78 -29.17 -1.76
N GLY A 29 9.58 -28.78 -2.77
CA GLY A 29 10.30 -27.51 -2.78
C GLY A 29 9.32 -26.33 -2.65
N ARG A 30 9.18 -25.78 -1.45
CA ARG A 30 8.43 -24.56 -1.22
C ARG A 30 9.14 -23.43 -1.94
N THR A 31 8.53 -22.91 -2.97
CA THR A 31 8.99 -21.71 -3.66
C THR A 31 8.90 -20.54 -2.68
N THR A 32 9.97 -19.76 -2.53
CA THR A 32 10.04 -18.58 -1.66
C THR A 32 9.47 -17.36 -2.38
N GLY A 33 8.74 -16.52 -1.66
CA GLY A 33 8.16 -15.32 -2.25
C GLY A 33 6.89 -14.84 -1.55
N VAL A 34 6.18 -13.95 -2.21
CA VAL A 34 4.83 -13.50 -1.81
C VAL A 34 3.82 -14.60 -2.10
N LEU A 35 2.99 -14.95 -1.13
CA LEU A 35 1.99 -16.00 -1.28
C LEU A 35 0.86 -15.56 -2.22
N PRO A 36 0.58 -16.32 -3.29
CA PRO A 36 -0.52 -16.05 -4.19
C PRO A 36 -1.87 -16.50 -3.62
N SER A 37 -2.96 -16.11 -4.27
CA SER A 37 -4.35 -16.33 -3.85
C SER A 37 -4.67 -17.77 -3.45
N GLN A 38 -4.20 -18.80 -4.19
CA GLN A 38 -4.42 -20.21 -3.85
C GLN A 38 -3.72 -20.60 -2.54
N GLN A 39 -2.48 -20.14 -2.33
CA GLN A 39 -1.75 -20.40 -1.09
C GLN A 39 -2.31 -19.57 0.09
N LEU A 40 -2.87 -18.38 -0.16
CA LEU A 40 -3.58 -17.61 0.86
C LEU A 40 -4.85 -18.33 1.33
N ARG A 41 -5.61 -18.94 0.41
CA ARG A 41 -6.77 -19.80 0.78
C ARG A 41 -6.33 -21.04 1.56
N GLU A 42 -5.19 -21.64 1.19
CA GLU A 42 -4.62 -22.75 1.96
C GLU A 42 -4.16 -22.28 3.35
N ALA A 43 -3.53 -21.12 3.48
CA ALA A 43 -3.13 -20.53 4.75
C ALA A 43 -4.35 -20.31 5.69
N ILE A 44 -5.48 -19.84 5.14
CA ILE A 44 -6.73 -19.71 5.89
C ILE A 44 -7.24 -21.10 6.33
N THR A 45 -7.21 -22.09 5.44
CA THR A 45 -7.62 -23.47 5.76
C THR A 45 -6.73 -24.11 6.84
N ARG A 46 -5.46 -23.78 6.86
CA ARG A 46 -4.47 -24.21 7.89
C ARG A 46 -4.50 -23.36 9.15
N GLU A 47 -5.45 -22.43 9.27
CA GLU A 47 -5.58 -21.51 10.41
C GLU A 47 -4.37 -20.60 10.65
N TRP A 48 -3.55 -20.30 9.61
CA TRP A 48 -2.51 -19.26 9.71
C TRP A 48 -3.13 -17.87 9.81
N MET A 49 -4.35 -17.72 9.31
CA MET A 49 -5.21 -16.56 9.49
C MET A 49 -6.59 -17.04 9.89
N VAL A 50 -7.12 -16.51 10.99
CA VAL A 50 -8.42 -16.87 11.57
C VAL A 50 -9.26 -15.62 11.81
N ALA A 51 -10.57 -15.80 11.97
CA ALA A 51 -11.52 -14.72 12.16
C ALA A 51 -12.73 -15.16 13.03
N ASP A 52 -12.46 -15.80 14.17
CA ASP A 52 -13.51 -16.31 15.07
C ASP A 52 -14.22 -15.19 15.84
N PRO A 53 -15.57 -15.27 15.96
CA PRO A 53 -16.52 -16.25 15.41
C PRO A 53 -16.92 -15.97 13.94
N TRP A 54 -16.34 -14.99 13.30
CA TRP A 54 -16.55 -14.63 11.90
C TRP A 54 -15.84 -15.63 10.99
N ARG A 55 -16.19 -15.57 9.69
CA ARG A 55 -15.43 -16.27 8.65
C ARG A 55 -14.71 -15.26 7.77
N ILE A 56 -13.58 -15.64 7.20
CA ILE A 56 -12.92 -14.85 6.16
C ILE A 56 -13.67 -15.08 4.85
N PRO A 57 -14.31 -14.05 4.26
CA PRO A 57 -15.06 -14.21 3.02
C PRO A 57 -14.11 -14.51 1.85
N PRO A 58 -14.49 -15.35 0.88
CA PRO A 58 -13.66 -15.62 -0.28
C PRO A 58 -13.23 -14.37 -1.05
N GLU A 59 -14.10 -13.37 -1.12
CA GLU A 59 -13.86 -12.07 -1.76
C GLU A 59 -12.81 -11.20 -1.05
N SER A 60 -12.46 -11.52 0.20
CA SER A 60 -11.35 -10.88 0.91
C SER A 60 -9.99 -11.33 0.39
N VAL A 61 -9.89 -12.48 -0.30
CA VAL A 61 -8.64 -12.99 -0.86
C VAL A 61 -8.41 -12.35 -2.23
N GLN A 62 -7.35 -11.57 -2.32
CA GLN A 62 -6.90 -10.89 -3.54
C GLN A 62 -5.74 -11.68 -4.18
N PRO A 63 -5.24 -11.33 -5.38
CA PRO A 63 -4.16 -12.07 -6.04
C PRO A 63 -2.91 -12.29 -5.19
N ALA A 64 -2.56 -11.34 -4.33
CA ALA A 64 -1.36 -11.39 -3.48
C ALA A 64 -1.57 -10.86 -2.06
N SER A 65 -2.81 -10.69 -1.61
CA SER A 65 -3.11 -10.14 -0.28
C SER A 65 -4.48 -10.63 0.23
N VAL A 66 -4.73 -10.39 1.53
CA VAL A 66 -6.04 -10.59 2.15
C VAL A 66 -6.50 -9.30 2.77
N ASP A 67 -7.75 -8.93 2.53
CA ASP A 67 -8.39 -7.75 3.13
C ASP A 67 -8.55 -7.94 4.63
N LEU A 68 -8.20 -6.92 5.41
CA LEU A 68 -8.34 -6.87 6.86
C LEU A 68 -9.56 -6.02 7.24
N ARG A 69 -10.49 -6.60 8.01
CA ARG A 69 -11.79 -6.01 8.34
C ARG A 69 -11.81 -5.40 9.73
N LEU A 70 -12.47 -4.24 9.84
CA LEU A 70 -12.68 -3.58 11.14
C LEU A 70 -13.56 -4.41 12.06
N GLY A 71 -13.18 -4.52 13.33
CA GLY A 71 -13.94 -5.12 14.40
C GLY A 71 -15.13 -4.25 14.86
N GLU A 72 -15.72 -4.61 16.00
CA GLU A 72 -16.98 -4.03 16.46
C GLU A 72 -16.86 -2.69 17.15
N HIS A 73 -15.65 -2.25 17.50
CA HIS A 73 -15.44 -0.99 18.20
C HIS A 73 -14.11 -0.33 17.85
N ALA A 74 -14.03 0.96 18.10
CA ALA A 74 -12.82 1.75 18.01
C ALA A 74 -12.54 2.43 19.35
N TRP A 75 -11.28 2.64 19.68
CA TRP A 75 -10.85 3.53 20.75
C TRP A 75 -10.33 4.83 20.16
N ALA A 76 -10.90 5.97 20.59
CA ALA A 76 -10.31 7.26 20.32
C ALA A 76 -9.09 7.46 21.23
N LEU A 77 -7.95 7.75 20.62
CA LEU A 77 -6.68 7.88 21.33
C LEU A 77 -6.25 9.35 21.46
N ARG A 78 -5.54 9.66 22.53
CA ARG A 78 -4.91 10.97 22.71
C ARG A 78 -3.70 11.21 21.82
N CYS A 79 -3.03 10.15 21.39
CA CYS A 79 -1.91 10.18 20.45
C CYS A 79 -1.69 8.80 19.81
N SER A 80 -0.92 8.78 18.70
CA SER A 80 -0.40 7.57 18.08
C SER A 80 0.71 6.95 18.94
N PHE A 81 0.89 5.64 18.87
CA PHE A 81 1.92 4.90 19.58
C PHE A 81 2.40 3.67 18.82
N LEU A 82 3.52 3.12 19.25
CA LEU A 82 3.96 1.76 18.95
C LEU A 82 4.18 1.04 20.28
N PRO A 83 3.78 -0.23 20.40
CA PRO A 83 4.19 -1.06 21.54
C PRO A 83 5.71 -1.18 21.55
N ASP A 84 6.30 -1.32 22.74
CA ASP A 84 7.69 -1.72 22.87
C ASP A 84 7.83 -3.26 22.82
N SER A 85 9.07 -3.77 22.92
CA SER A 85 9.34 -5.21 22.86
C SER A 85 8.65 -6.03 23.97
N ASP A 86 8.22 -5.38 25.04
CA ASP A 86 7.72 -6.05 26.24
C ASP A 86 6.22 -5.80 26.47
N SER A 87 5.61 -4.81 25.81
CA SER A 87 4.22 -4.44 26.00
C SER A 87 3.30 -4.91 24.86
N THR A 88 2.05 -5.13 25.21
CA THR A 88 0.96 -5.40 24.28
C THR A 88 0.27 -4.12 23.84
N VAL A 89 -0.47 -4.18 22.74
CA VAL A 89 -1.33 -3.09 22.29
C VAL A 89 -2.42 -2.78 23.32
N GLU A 90 -2.99 -3.82 23.96
CA GLU A 90 -4.07 -3.67 24.95
C GLU A 90 -3.60 -2.88 26.19
N GLU A 91 -2.39 -3.15 26.70
CA GLU A 91 -1.80 -2.39 27.80
C GLU A 91 -1.64 -0.89 27.46
N LYS A 92 -1.25 -0.56 26.23
CA LYS A 92 -1.13 0.84 25.79
C LYS A 92 -2.49 1.51 25.62
N ILE A 93 -3.54 0.76 25.24
CA ILE A 93 -4.92 1.29 25.13
C ILE A 93 -5.41 1.78 26.49
N GLU A 94 -5.13 1.05 27.59
CA GLU A 94 -5.54 1.43 28.94
C GLU A 94 -5.06 2.84 29.33
N ASP A 95 -3.87 3.21 28.89
CA ASP A 95 -3.26 4.53 29.19
C ASP A 95 -3.65 5.64 28.19
N LEU A 96 -3.95 5.29 26.94
CA LEU A 96 -4.05 6.24 25.84
C LEU A 96 -5.48 6.47 25.35
N ALA A 97 -6.38 5.51 25.57
CA ALA A 97 -7.77 5.65 25.12
C ALA A 97 -8.60 6.48 26.12
N PHE A 98 -9.45 7.34 25.58
CA PHE A 98 -10.35 8.14 26.40
C PHE A 98 -11.83 7.92 26.05
N GLU A 99 -12.11 7.25 24.91
CA GLU A 99 -13.48 6.96 24.48
C GLU A 99 -13.48 5.63 23.69
N ARG A 100 -14.52 4.83 23.92
CA ARG A 100 -14.81 3.63 23.12
C ARG A 100 -16.06 3.85 22.28
N ILE A 101 -15.95 3.63 20.97
CA ILE A 101 -16.98 3.90 19.98
C ILE A 101 -17.48 2.57 19.40
N ASP A 102 -18.79 2.37 19.37
CA ASP A 102 -19.41 1.18 18.75
C ASP A 102 -19.49 1.36 17.23
N LEU A 103 -18.95 0.39 16.48
CA LEU A 103 -18.94 0.38 15.03
C LEU A 103 -20.03 -0.51 14.39
N ARG A 104 -20.80 -1.28 15.17
CA ARG A 104 -21.78 -2.25 14.66
C ARG A 104 -22.83 -1.61 13.76
N ASP A 105 -23.34 -0.43 14.13
CA ASP A 105 -24.30 0.35 13.32
C ASP A 105 -23.62 1.47 12.51
N GLY A 106 -22.30 1.53 12.56
CA GLY A 106 -21.46 2.52 11.93
C GLY A 106 -21.34 3.80 12.75
N ALA A 107 -20.11 4.34 12.76
CA ALA A 107 -19.77 5.59 13.47
C ALA A 107 -18.93 6.51 12.59
N THR A 108 -18.94 7.79 12.90
CA THR A 108 -18.09 8.79 12.26
C THR A 108 -16.80 8.93 13.04
N LEU A 109 -15.67 8.77 12.34
CA LEU A 109 -14.34 9.07 12.85
C LEU A 109 -13.94 10.47 12.38
N GLU A 110 -13.65 11.34 13.34
CA GLU A 110 -13.32 12.73 13.08
C GLU A 110 -11.88 12.90 12.55
N ARG A 111 -11.65 14.02 11.88
CA ARG A 111 -10.32 14.34 11.32
C ARG A 111 -9.28 14.57 12.42
N ASP A 112 -8.04 14.29 12.06
CA ASP A 112 -6.81 14.55 12.84
C ASP A 112 -6.80 13.91 14.24
N ARG A 113 -7.62 12.87 14.41
CA ARG A 113 -7.67 12.08 15.62
C ARG A 113 -7.28 10.64 15.33
N PRO A 114 -6.33 10.05 16.06
CA PRO A 114 -6.04 8.63 15.93
C PRO A 114 -7.12 7.80 16.63
N TYR A 115 -7.58 6.78 15.93
CA TYR A 115 -8.46 5.74 16.43
C TYR A 115 -7.77 4.40 16.29
N LEU A 116 -7.90 3.53 17.28
CA LEU A 116 -7.41 2.17 17.21
C LEU A 116 -8.59 1.21 17.13
N VAL A 117 -8.58 0.34 16.14
CA VAL A 117 -9.65 -0.63 15.89
C VAL A 117 -9.04 -2.03 15.89
N PRO A 118 -9.46 -2.96 16.77
CA PRO A 118 -9.09 -4.36 16.61
C PRO A 118 -9.65 -4.85 15.29
N LEU A 119 -8.83 -5.60 14.55
CA LEU A 119 -9.28 -6.24 13.33
C LEU A 119 -10.01 -7.55 13.64
N ILE A 120 -10.86 -7.99 12.71
CA ILE A 120 -11.55 -9.27 12.84
C ILE A 120 -10.57 -10.43 12.64
N GLU A 121 -9.59 -10.24 11.75
CA GLU A 121 -8.57 -11.23 11.44
C GLU A 121 -7.47 -11.24 12.51
N GLU A 122 -7.05 -12.47 12.87
CA GLU A 122 -5.89 -12.74 13.72
C GLU A 122 -4.91 -13.63 12.95
N LEU A 123 -3.63 -13.55 13.29
CA LEU A 123 -2.58 -14.35 12.64
C LEU A 123 -2.01 -15.42 13.59
N ARG A 124 -1.68 -16.58 13.00
CA ARG A 124 -0.96 -17.70 13.59
C ARG A 124 0.08 -18.21 12.60
N LEU A 125 1.07 -17.37 12.33
CA LEU A 125 2.03 -17.63 11.26
C LEU A 125 3.04 -18.70 11.65
N PRO A 126 3.44 -19.61 10.71
CA PRO A 126 4.59 -20.45 10.90
C PRO A 126 5.89 -19.64 10.98
N GLY A 127 6.93 -20.23 11.56
CA GLY A 127 8.19 -19.53 11.87
C GLY A 127 8.93 -18.95 10.66
N GLU A 128 8.69 -19.47 9.46
CA GLU A 128 9.28 -18.99 8.20
C GLU A 128 8.42 -17.97 7.46
N VAL A 129 7.19 -17.75 7.88
CA VAL A 129 6.25 -16.83 7.21
C VAL A 129 6.15 -15.52 8.01
N ARG A 130 6.43 -14.42 7.35
CA ARG A 130 6.20 -13.06 7.84
C ARG A 130 5.07 -12.40 7.07
N ALA A 131 4.60 -11.25 7.53
CA ALA A 131 3.57 -10.51 6.82
C ALA A 131 3.89 -9.02 6.76
N LYS A 132 3.28 -8.35 5.79
CA LYS A 132 3.32 -6.91 5.64
C LYS A 132 1.92 -6.39 5.33
N ALA A 133 1.51 -5.33 6.01
CA ALA A 133 0.23 -4.69 5.79
C ALA A 133 0.36 -3.42 4.96
N ASN A 134 -0.74 -2.98 4.35
CA ASN A 134 -0.77 -1.74 3.59
C ASN A 134 -2.22 -1.24 3.45
N PRO A 135 -2.48 0.07 3.43
CA PRO A 135 -3.81 0.59 3.16
C PRO A 135 -4.33 0.13 1.78
N LYS A 136 -5.63 -0.07 1.69
CA LYS A 136 -6.27 -0.26 0.37
C LYS A 136 -6.21 1.04 -0.41
N SER A 137 -6.01 0.97 -1.74
CA SER A 137 -5.96 2.15 -2.60
C SER A 137 -7.21 3.05 -2.46
N SER A 138 -8.39 2.46 -2.21
CA SER A 138 -9.60 3.25 -1.97
C SER A 138 -9.56 4.06 -0.67
N THR A 139 -8.80 3.60 0.32
CA THR A 139 -8.58 4.26 1.62
C THR A 139 -7.56 5.38 1.47
N GLY A 140 -6.42 5.11 0.84
CA GLY A 140 -5.35 6.10 0.59
C GLY A 140 -5.86 7.29 -0.23
N ARG A 141 -6.66 7.05 -1.28
CA ARG A 141 -7.25 8.11 -2.12
C ARG A 141 -8.27 9.02 -1.40
N LEU A 142 -8.60 8.73 -0.16
CA LEU A 142 -9.43 9.58 0.71
C LEU A 142 -8.63 10.25 1.82
N ASP A 143 -7.30 10.13 1.77
CA ASP A 143 -6.41 10.65 2.81
C ASP A 143 -6.75 10.09 4.21
N VAL A 144 -7.07 8.81 4.24
CA VAL A 144 -7.27 8.07 5.49
C VAL A 144 -6.00 7.29 5.79
N PHE A 145 -5.29 7.75 6.79
CA PHE A 145 -4.06 7.11 7.22
C PHE A 145 -4.37 5.87 8.05
N THR A 146 -3.90 4.71 7.61
CA THR A 146 -4.10 3.44 8.31
C THR A 146 -2.79 2.71 8.46
N ARG A 147 -2.53 2.16 9.65
CA ARG A 147 -1.32 1.40 9.98
C ARG A 147 -1.68 0.23 10.87
N VAL A 148 -1.15 -0.95 10.57
CA VAL A 148 -1.34 -2.13 11.41
C VAL A 148 -0.33 -2.14 12.55
N LEU A 149 -0.82 -2.42 13.75
CA LEU A 149 -0.01 -2.66 14.95
C LEU A 149 -0.17 -4.12 15.38
N THR A 150 0.91 -4.68 15.90
CA THR A 150 0.96 -5.99 16.55
C THR A 150 1.65 -5.86 17.92
N ASP A 151 1.38 -6.77 18.80
CA ASP A 151 2.02 -6.79 20.13
C ASP A 151 3.55 -6.89 19.99
N ARG A 152 4.27 -6.28 20.92
CA ARG A 152 5.72 -6.37 21.07
C ARG A 152 6.50 -6.00 19.80
N ASN A 153 6.05 -4.98 19.08
CA ASN A 153 6.61 -4.59 17.80
C ASN A 153 6.80 -3.07 17.70
N HIS A 154 8.01 -2.65 17.35
CA HIS A 154 8.37 -1.24 17.15
C HIS A 154 8.07 -0.71 15.73
N ARG A 155 7.43 -1.49 14.89
CA ARG A 155 7.17 -1.12 13.49
C ARG A 155 5.70 -1.24 13.14
N PHE A 156 5.18 -0.24 12.48
CA PHE A 156 3.90 -0.33 11.82
C PHE A 156 4.01 -1.18 10.56
N ASP A 157 2.93 -1.88 10.25
CA ASP A 157 2.72 -2.62 9.00
C ASP A 157 3.67 -3.81 8.75
N GLU A 158 4.72 -3.96 9.54
CA GLU A 158 5.65 -5.08 9.49
C GLU A 158 5.28 -6.11 10.57
N ILE A 159 5.01 -7.34 10.17
CA ILE A 159 4.62 -8.42 11.06
C ILE A 159 5.68 -9.51 11.02
N ALA A 160 6.29 -9.76 12.18
CA ALA A 160 7.41 -10.70 12.29
C ALA A 160 7.03 -12.12 11.86
N ALA A 161 8.01 -12.88 11.38
CA ALA A 161 7.85 -14.29 11.10
C ALA A 161 7.47 -15.05 12.38
N GLY A 162 6.52 -15.97 12.26
CA GLY A 162 6.02 -16.73 13.40
C GLY A 162 5.12 -15.93 14.36
N TYR A 163 4.58 -14.78 13.95
CA TYR A 163 3.68 -14.00 14.78
C TYR A 163 2.36 -14.75 15.04
N HIS A 164 1.96 -14.79 16.32
CA HIS A 164 0.69 -15.32 16.79
C HIS A 164 -0.03 -14.26 17.63
N GLY A 165 -1.17 -13.78 17.17
CA GLY A 165 -1.94 -12.78 17.91
C GLY A 165 -2.90 -11.96 17.09
N LYS A 166 -3.53 -11.02 17.78
CA LYS A 166 -4.47 -10.04 17.21
C LYS A 166 -3.75 -9.02 16.35
N LEU A 167 -4.49 -8.47 15.40
CA LEU A 167 -4.10 -7.31 14.62
C LEU A 167 -4.94 -6.10 15.03
N TYR A 168 -4.32 -4.94 15.09
CA TYR A 168 -4.98 -3.68 15.38
C TYR A 168 -4.70 -2.70 14.25
N LEU A 169 -5.70 -1.90 13.88
CA LEU A 169 -5.55 -0.86 12.86
C LEU A 169 -5.65 0.51 13.50
N GLU A 170 -4.57 1.27 13.46
CA GLU A 170 -4.66 2.71 13.67
C GLU A 170 -5.31 3.35 12.45
N VAL A 171 -6.33 4.16 12.66
CA VAL A 171 -7.05 4.90 11.62
C VAL A 171 -7.01 6.38 11.96
N VAL A 172 -6.45 7.21 11.09
CA VAL A 172 -6.41 8.66 11.24
C VAL A 172 -6.94 9.32 9.97
N PRO A 173 -8.22 9.73 9.94
CA PRO A 173 -8.74 10.52 8.84
C PRO A 173 -8.06 11.89 8.81
N ARG A 174 -7.43 12.28 7.68
CA ARG A 174 -6.64 13.52 7.60
C ARG A 174 -7.41 14.65 6.94
N THR A 175 -8.03 14.40 5.82
CA THR A 175 -8.75 15.43 5.05
C THR A 175 -10.26 15.41 5.29
N PHE A 176 -10.86 14.25 5.30
CA PHE A 176 -12.32 14.09 5.46
C PHE A 176 -12.62 13.31 6.73
N ALA A 177 -13.62 13.72 7.51
CA ALA A 177 -14.23 12.81 8.46
C ALA A 177 -14.84 11.63 7.69
N ILE A 178 -14.76 10.42 8.24
CA ILE A 178 -15.24 9.22 7.58
C ILE A 178 -16.26 8.48 8.44
N ARG A 179 -17.29 7.92 7.81
CA ARG A 179 -18.19 6.99 8.45
C ARG A 179 -17.75 5.56 8.12
N VAL A 180 -17.47 4.78 9.14
CA VAL A 180 -17.05 3.37 9.04
C VAL A 180 -18.03 2.46 9.76
N LYS A 181 -17.94 1.16 9.48
CA LYS A 181 -18.78 0.12 10.09
C LYS A 181 -17.96 -1.15 10.29
N THR A 182 -18.35 -1.97 11.25
CA THR A 182 -17.84 -3.35 11.45
C THR A 182 -17.81 -4.13 10.14
N GLY A 183 -16.75 -4.85 9.87
CA GLY A 183 -16.56 -5.66 8.68
C GLY A 183 -16.05 -4.90 7.45
N LEU A 184 -15.91 -3.57 7.51
CA LEU A 184 -15.39 -2.78 6.39
C LEU A 184 -13.86 -2.94 6.29
N PRO A 185 -13.30 -3.31 5.11
CA PRO A 185 -11.85 -3.41 4.94
C PRO A 185 -11.25 -2.06 4.55
N LEU A 186 -10.33 -1.54 5.36
CA LEU A 186 -9.54 -0.33 5.08
C LEU A 186 -8.08 -0.64 4.74
N ASN A 187 -7.61 -1.82 5.13
CA ASN A 187 -6.24 -2.27 5.01
C ASN A 187 -6.20 -3.70 4.44
N GLN A 188 -5.03 -4.16 4.04
CA GLN A 188 -4.80 -5.49 3.49
C GLN A 188 -3.44 -6.01 3.94
N VAL A 189 -3.25 -7.33 3.95
CA VAL A 189 -2.01 -7.98 4.38
C VAL A 189 -1.50 -8.95 3.33
N ARG A 190 -0.18 -8.91 3.05
CA ARG A 190 0.58 -9.90 2.29
C ARG A 190 1.27 -10.86 3.23
N LEU A 191 1.17 -12.14 2.95
CA LEU A 191 2.01 -13.16 3.57
C LEU A 191 3.18 -13.47 2.64
N MET A 192 4.37 -13.67 3.20
CA MET A 192 5.56 -13.94 2.41
C MET A 192 6.54 -14.83 3.16
N SER A 193 7.24 -15.69 2.42
CA SER A 193 8.35 -16.49 2.91
C SER A 193 9.66 -15.98 2.30
N ALA A 194 10.68 -15.76 3.13
CA ALA A 194 11.97 -15.19 2.77
C ALA A 194 11.91 -13.75 2.17
N ASP A 195 13.06 -13.24 1.73
CA ASP A 195 13.13 -11.97 1.00
C ASP A 195 12.87 -12.24 -0.49
N ALA A 196 11.83 -11.59 -0.99
CA ALA A 196 11.35 -11.75 -2.35
C ALA A 196 11.64 -10.54 -3.25
N ARG A 197 12.30 -9.51 -2.69
CA ARG A 197 12.54 -8.24 -3.39
C ARG A 197 13.55 -8.41 -4.51
N LEU A 198 13.27 -7.82 -5.67
CA LEU A 198 14.17 -7.78 -6.82
C LEU A 198 15.22 -6.68 -6.64
N SER A 199 16.47 -6.98 -7.03
CA SER A 199 17.52 -5.99 -7.20
C SER A 199 17.27 -5.10 -8.43
N ASP A 200 17.99 -3.98 -8.54
CA ASP A 200 17.89 -3.09 -9.69
C ASP A 200 18.35 -3.78 -10.99
N GLU A 201 19.36 -4.67 -10.93
CA GLU A 201 19.82 -5.48 -12.06
C GLU A 201 18.74 -6.45 -12.54
N GLU A 202 18.04 -7.10 -11.60
CA GLU A 202 16.92 -8.00 -11.92
C GLU A 202 15.73 -7.24 -12.51
N LEU A 203 15.42 -6.05 -11.98
CA LEU A 203 14.37 -5.18 -12.54
C LEU A 203 14.70 -4.71 -13.96
N PHE A 204 15.95 -4.35 -14.20
CA PHE A 204 16.42 -3.96 -15.53
C PHE A 204 16.29 -5.11 -16.53
N ALA A 205 16.76 -6.32 -16.19
CA ALA A 205 16.63 -7.50 -17.00
C ALA A 205 15.15 -7.86 -17.27
N LEU A 206 14.33 -7.86 -16.22
CA LEU A 206 12.89 -8.13 -16.32
C LEU A 206 12.17 -7.15 -17.25
N HIS A 207 12.52 -5.86 -17.18
CA HIS A 207 11.92 -4.86 -18.07
C HIS A 207 12.25 -5.10 -19.54
N GLY A 208 13.47 -5.60 -19.82
CA GLY A 208 13.89 -5.99 -21.18
C GLY A 208 13.10 -7.18 -21.74
N GLU A 209 12.75 -8.14 -20.89
CA GLU A 209 11.97 -9.33 -21.26
C GLU A 209 10.45 -9.04 -21.29
N CYS A 210 9.96 -8.33 -20.30
CA CYS A 210 8.55 -8.00 -20.12
C CYS A 210 8.44 -6.53 -19.66
N PRO A 211 8.06 -5.60 -20.51
CA PRO A 211 8.02 -4.18 -20.15
C PRO A 211 7.16 -3.88 -18.94
N LEU A 212 7.77 -3.28 -17.92
CA LEU A 212 7.13 -2.91 -16.64
C LEU A 212 6.55 -1.49 -16.65
N LEU A 213 7.16 -0.59 -17.44
CA LEU A 213 6.74 0.80 -17.57
C LEU A 213 6.50 1.18 -19.02
N TYR A 214 5.44 1.94 -19.22
CA TYR A 214 5.00 2.47 -20.53
C TYR A 214 4.85 3.98 -20.45
N LEU A 215 5.25 4.69 -21.51
CA LEU A 215 5.04 6.11 -21.69
C LEU A 215 4.44 6.37 -23.07
N ASP A 216 3.38 7.19 -23.14
CA ASP A 216 2.68 7.48 -24.40
C ASP A 216 2.32 6.19 -25.18
N SER A 217 1.86 5.17 -24.47
CA SER A 217 1.47 3.85 -24.99
C SER A 217 2.62 3.02 -25.61
N ARG A 218 3.88 3.37 -25.41
CA ARG A 218 5.05 2.57 -25.76
C ARG A 218 5.82 2.12 -24.52
N PRO A 219 6.48 0.95 -24.54
CA PRO A 219 7.42 0.60 -23.49
C PRO A 219 8.51 1.68 -23.35
N LEU A 220 8.94 1.97 -22.13
CA LEU A 220 10.15 2.74 -21.91
C LEU A 220 11.34 1.97 -22.48
N ARG A 221 12.31 2.68 -23.03
CA ARG A 221 13.60 2.10 -23.40
C ARG A 221 14.44 1.92 -22.12
N GLU A 222 15.35 0.97 -22.11
CA GLU A 222 16.27 0.74 -21.00
C GLU A 222 16.99 2.03 -20.55
N SER A 223 17.40 2.86 -21.52
CA SER A 223 18.06 4.15 -21.25
C SER A 223 17.15 5.23 -20.64
N GLU A 224 15.85 5.01 -20.61
CA GLU A 224 14.83 5.91 -20.03
C GLU A 224 14.43 5.46 -18.61
N LEU A 225 14.86 4.28 -18.16
CA LEU A 225 14.59 3.80 -16.82
C LEU A 225 15.41 4.57 -15.78
N SER A 226 14.77 4.89 -14.69
CA SER A 226 15.42 5.39 -13.48
C SER A 226 15.25 4.37 -12.37
N LEU A 227 16.38 3.87 -11.87
CA LEU A 227 16.46 2.82 -10.85
C LEU A 227 17.35 3.28 -9.68
N ALA A 228 16.84 3.10 -8.48
CA ALA A 228 17.61 3.18 -7.24
C ALA A 228 16.80 2.49 -6.14
N ASP A 229 17.06 1.23 -5.86
CA ASP A 229 16.25 0.37 -5.00
C ASP A 229 14.78 0.31 -5.47
N GLY A 230 14.55 0.17 -6.77
CA GLY A 230 13.24 0.10 -7.41
C GLY A 230 13.09 1.06 -8.59
N LEU A 231 11.98 0.92 -9.32
CA LEU A 231 11.64 1.72 -10.50
C LEU A 231 10.97 3.04 -10.11
N PHE A 232 11.51 4.18 -10.54
CA PHE A 232 10.88 5.48 -10.31
C PHE A 232 9.65 5.70 -11.17
N LEU A 233 8.65 6.33 -10.54
CA LEU A 233 7.48 6.90 -11.22
C LEU A 233 7.52 8.41 -11.13
N SER A 234 7.09 9.06 -12.19
CA SER A 234 7.02 10.51 -12.33
C SER A 234 5.57 11.01 -12.44
N LEU A 235 5.37 12.32 -12.27
CA LEU A 235 4.05 12.95 -12.34
C LEU A 235 3.68 13.39 -13.77
N ASP A 236 2.41 13.20 -14.15
CA ASP A 236 1.84 13.83 -15.33
C ASP A 236 1.06 15.10 -14.98
N VAL A 237 1.71 16.21 -15.10
CA VAL A 237 1.09 17.54 -14.94
C VAL A 237 1.21 18.39 -16.21
N SER A 238 1.40 17.75 -17.39
CA SER A 238 1.54 18.45 -18.67
C SER A 238 0.27 19.15 -19.13
N GLY A 239 -0.90 18.58 -18.82
CA GLY A 239 -2.18 19.01 -19.38
C GLY A 239 -2.37 18.67 -20.86
N SER A 240 -1.45 17.90 -21.46
CA SER A 240 -1.46 17.58 -22.90
C SER A 240 -2.58 16.60 -23.28
N THR A 241 -2.93 15.69 -22.39
CA THR A 241 -3.97 14.68 -22.61
C THR A 241 -5.33 15.05 -22.03
N GLN A 242 -5.33 15.81 -20.94
CA GLN A 242 -6.53 16.29 -20.23
C GLN A 242 -6.24 17.64 -19.59
N SER A 243 -7.21 18.56 -19.62
CA SER A 243 -7.07 19.86 -18.96
C SER A 243 -6.99 19.75 -17.43
N ILE A 244 -7.55 18.68 -16.84
CA ILE A 244 -7.49 18.37 -15.41
C ILE A 244 -6.32 17.40 -15.20
N VAL A 245 -5.29 17.82 -14.47
CA VAL A 245 -4.09 17.03 -14.18
C VAL A 245 -4.11 16.42 -12.77
N GLY A 246 -5.11 16.77 -11.97
CA GLY A 246 -5.27 16.28 -10.62
C GLY A 246 -6.53 16.79 -9.94
N TYR A 247 -6.69 16.39 -8.70
CA TYR A 247 -7.73 16.88 -7.82
C TYR A 247 -7.12 17.32 -6.51
N ARG A 248 -7.54 18.45 -5.96
CA ARG A 248 -7.24 18.85 -4.59
C ARG A 248 -8.47 18.71 -3.72
N ALA A 249 -8.27 18.29 -2.48
CA ALA A 249 -9.34 18.07 -1.53
C ALA A 249 -9.90 19.41 -1.02
N LYS A 250 -11.22 19.51 -0.94
CA LYS A 250 -11.90 20.66 -0.36
C LYS A 250 -11.85 20.61 1.16
N LYS A 251 -11.63 21.75 1.78
CA LYS A 251 -11.77 21.91 3.24
C LYS A 251 -13.26 21.90 3.62
N ASN A 252 -13.56 21.41 4.83
CA ASN A 252 -14.90 21.47 5.42
C ASN A 252 -16.01 20.75 4.62
N SER A 253 -15.68 19.67 3.96
CA SER A 253 -16.63 18.77 3.29
C SER A 253 -17.43 17.96 4.32
N LEU A 254 -18.57 17.43 3.89
CA LEU A 254 -19.33 16.47 4.69
C LEU A 254 -18.54 15.17 4.92
N PRO A 255 -18.83 14.41 5.98
CA PRO A 255 -18.22 13.11 6.18
C PRO A 255 -18.44 12.18 5.00
N ILE A 256 -17.42 11.39 4.65
CA ILE A 256 -17.50 10.36 3.61
C ILE A 256 -17.97 9.06 4.23
N ASP A 257 -19.11 8.55 3.79
CA ASP A 257 -19.61 7.24 4.19
C ASP A 257 -18.93 6.14 3.35
N LEU A 258 -17.99 5.42 3.96
CA LEU A 258 -17.20 4.38 3.29
C LEU A 258 -18.01 3.10 3.01
N THR A 259 -19.21 2.96 3.54
CA THR A 259 -20.11 1.86 3.20
C THR A 259 -20.82 2.06 1.85
N ARG A 260 -20.74 3.26 1.27
CA ARG A 260 -21.45 3.66 0.06
C ARG A 260 -20.48 3.79 -1.12
N VAL A 261 -20.52 2.83 -2.02
CA VAL A 261 -19.71 2.84 -3.26
C VAL A 261 -20.50 3.51 -4.39
N GLY A 262 -19.83 4.37 -5.20
CA GLY A 262 -20.44 5.01 -6.36
C GLY A 262 -21.62 5.94 -6.04
N ALA A 263 -21.66 6.51 -4.83
CA ALA A 263 -22.82 7.29 -4.37
C ALA A 263 -22.55 8.78 -4.16
N LEU A 264 -21.28 9.19 -4.12
CA LEU A 264 -20.90 10.56 -3.77
C LEU A 264 -20.60 11.39 -5.02
N LYS A 265 -21.03 12.63 -5.03
CA LYS A 265 -20.69 13.60 -6.07
C LYS A 265 -19.28 14.14 -5.79
N TRP A 266 -18.34 13.87 -6.67
CA TRP A 266 -16.96 14.28 -6.46
C TRP A 266 -16.78 15.80 -6.27
N ARG A 267 -17.58 16.62 -6.97
CA ARG A 267 -17.54 18.10 -6.86
C ARG A 267 -17.86 18.64 -5.46
N ASP A 268 -18.48 17.86 -4.60
CA ASP A 268 -18.75 18.26 -3.21
C ASP A 268 -17.48 18.14 -2.34
N TYR A 269 -16.50 17.32 -2.77
CA TYR A 269 -15.30 16.97 -2.01
C TYR A 269 -13.99 17.42 -2.66
N TRP A 270 -13.97 17.60 -3.97
CA TRP A 270 -12.78 17.84 -4.74
C TRP A 270 -12.88 19.05 -5.66
N GLU A 271 -11.76 19.72 -5.88
CA GLU A 271 -11.56 20.74 -6.90
C GLU A 271 -10.60 20.24 -7.95
N PRO A 272 -10.88 20.46 -9.24
CA PRO A 272 -9.95 20.09 -10.30
C PRO A 272 -8.69 20.96 -10.25
N VAL A 273 -7.54 20.36 -10.54
CA VAL A 273 -6.26 21.02 -10.67
C VAL A 273 -5.91 21.14 -12.15
N HIS A 274 -5.60 22.34 -12.58
CA HIS A 274 -5.15 22.65 -13.93
C HIS A 274 -3.67 23.04 -13.92
N PRO A 275 -2.89 22.67 -14.95
CA PRO A 275 -1.50 23.04 -15.00
C PRO A 275 -1.30 24.53 -15.24
N GLU A 276 -0.25 25.08 -14.68
CA GLU A 276 0.29 26.38 -15.06
C GLU A 276 1.05 26.28 -16.39
N LYS A 277 1.37 27.45 -16.95
CA LYS A 277 2.22 27.53 -18.17
C LYS A 277 3.54 26.79 -17.93
N GLY A 278 3.87 25.89 -18.85
CA GLY A 278 5.09 25.07 -18.77
C GLY A 278 4.89 23.69 -18.15
N GLY A 279 3.65 23.26 -17.88
CA GLY A 279 3.38 21.89 -17.37
C GLY A 279 3.84 21.71 -15.92
N ARG A 280 3.42 22.58 -15.06
CA ARG A 280 3.74 22.54 -13.63
C ARG A 280 2.53 22.91 -12.78
N ILE A 281 2.54 22.52 -11.52
CA ILE A 281 1.55 22.91 -10.51
C ILE A 281 2.26 23.30 -9.22
N VAL A 282 1.62 24.14 -8.42
CA VAL A 282 2.08 24.46 -7.07
C VAL A 282 1.17 23.74 -6.06
N LEU A 283 1.77 22.91 -5.22
CA LEU A 283 1.10 22.22 -4.13
C LEU A 283 1.09 23.14 -2.91
N GLU A 284 -0.09 23.40 -2.36
CA GLU A 284 -0.24 24.18 -1.13
C GLU A 284 0.08 23.31 0.11
N PRO A 285 0.66 23.89 1.17
CA PRO A 285 0.95 23.16 2.40
C PRO A 285 -0.32 22.54 3.01
N GLU A 286 -0.19 21.34 3.54
CA GLU A 286 -1.26 20.60 4.23
C GLU A 286 -2.53 20.34 3.40
N VAL A 287 -2.50 20.61 2.09
CA VAL A 287 -3.58 20.25 1.16
C VAL A 287 -3.28 18.90 0.53
N PHE A 288 -4.29 18.06 0.47
CA PHE A 288 -4.18 16.74 -0.12
C PHE A 288 -4.54 16.78 -1.61
N TYR A 289 -3.70 16.16 -2.42
CA TYR A 289 -3.83 16.07 -3.88
C TYR A 289 -3.86 14.63 -4.33
N LEU A 290 -4.68 14.35 -5.32
CA LEU A 290 -4.63 13.14 -6.12
C LEU A 290 -4.09 13.49 -7.50
N LEU A 291 -2.98 12.87 -7.87
CA LEU A 291 -2.31 13.04 -9.16
C LEU A 291 -2.17 11.67 -9.86
N LEU A 292 -1.71 11.65 -11.09
CA LEU A 292 -1.42 10.41 -11.82
C LEU A 292 0.07 10.32 -12.19
N SER A 293 0.57 9.09 -12.21
CA SER A 293 1.88 8.83 -12.79
C SER A 293 1.89 9.16 -14.29
N ALA A 294 3.02 9.61 -14.81
CA ALA A 294 3.22 9.77 -16.25
C ALA A 294 3.30 8.40 -16.93
N GLU A 295 3.93 7.45 -16.24
CA GLU A 295 4.09 6.08 -16.71
C GLU A 295 2.84 5.24 -16.46
N GLY A 296 2.50 4.38 -17.40
CA GLY A 296 1.66 3.22 -17.20
C GLY A 296 2.49 2.08 -16.59
N VAL A 297 2.01 1.51 -15.51
CA VAL A 297 2.66 0.40 -14.79
C VAL A 297 2.05 -0.93 -15.23
N SER A 298 2.89 -1.94 -15.42
CA SER A 298 2.50 -3.32 -15.71
C SER A 298 3.16 -4.27 -14.74
N ILE A 299 2.36 -5.03 -14.01
CA ILE A 299 2.85 -6.04 -13.05
C ILE A 299 2.61 -7.42 -13.65
N PRO A 300 3.67 -8.14 -14.10
CA PRO A 300 3.53 -9.49 -14.65
C PRO A 300 3.01 -10.49 -13.59
N PRO A 301 2.40 -11.63 -14.02
CA PRO A 301 1.78 -12.58 -13.09
C PRO A 301 2.70 -13.16 -12.00
N SER A 302 3.98 -13.33 -12.31
CA SER A 302 4.98 -13.89 -11.38
C SER A 302 5.52 -12.86 -10.38
N TYR A 303 5.00 -11.64 -10.37
CA TYR A 303 5.47 -10.54 -9.53
C TYR A 303 4.33 -9.79 -8.88
N ALA A 304 4.63 -9.23 -7.72
CA ALA A 304 3.86 -8.19 -7.07
C ALA A 304 4.73 -6.94 -6.93
N ALA A 305 4.15 -5.80 -6.63
CA ALA A 305 4.95 -4.62 -6.32
C ALA A 305 4.36 -3.83 -5.15
N GLU A 306 5.18 -2.97 -4.59
CA GLU A 306 4.82 -2.02 -3.55
C GLU A 306 5.34 -0.63 -3.93
N MET A 307 4.51 0.39 -3.77
CA MET A 307 4.95 1.77 -3.89
C MET A 307 5.68 2.19 -2.62
N LEU A 308 6.90 2.67 -2.78
CA LEU A 308 7.71 3.21 -1.69
C LEU A 308 7.73 4.73 -1.76
N ALA A 309 7.70 5.37 -0.59
CA ALA A 309 7.90 6.80 -0.49
C ALA A 309 9.25 7.21 -1.08
N TYR A 310 9.28 8.34 -1.74
CA TYR A 310 10.52 8.91 -2.27
C TYR A 310 11.45 9.38 -1.14
N ASP A 311 12.75 9.45 -1.44
CA ASP A 311 13.78 9.88 -0.51
C ASP A 311 13.53 11.32 -0.01
N PRO A 312 13.63 11.59 1.30
CA PRO A 312 13.49 12.93 1.87
C PRO A 312 14.41 14.00 1.26
N THR A 313 15.53 13.60 0.65
CA THR A 313 16.45 14.52 -0.04
C THR A 313 15.85 15.17 -1.28
N ALA A 314 14.75 14.64 -1.78
CA ALA A 314 14.02 15.22 -2.92
C ALA A 314 13.05 16.36 -2.55
N GLY A 315 13.06 16.82 -1.31
CA GLY A 315 12.26 17.95 -0.83
C GLY A 315 11.11 17.54 0.10
N GLU A 316 10.26 18.51 0.40
CA GLU A 316 9.12 18.37 1.33
C GLU A 316 7.89 17.62 0.74
N LEU A 317 8.04 17.06 -0.43
CA LEU A 317 6.98 16.28 -1.08
C LEU A 317 6.91 14.89 -0.46
N ARG A 318 5.75 14.53 0.08
CA ARG A 318 5.46 13.16 0.52
C ARG A 318 4.36 12.55 -0.33
N THR A 319 4.69 11.42 -0.96
CA THR A 319 3.68 10.47 -1.40
C THR A 319 3.24 9.70 -0.16
N HIS A 320 1.95 9.83 0.21
CA HIS A 320 1.50 9.36 1.51
C HIS A 320 1.01 7.95 1.33
N TYR A 321 0.73 7.16 1.09
CA TYR A 321 0.14 5.82 1.07
C TYR A 321 0.90 4.91 0.10
N ALA A 322 1.89 4.23 0.65
CA ALA A 322 2.43 3.06 0.00
C ALA A 322 1.26 2.14 -0.38
N GLY A 323 1.14 1.72 -1.62
CA GLY A 323 0.08 0.84 -2.10
C GLY A 323 0.65 -0.46 -2.62
N PHE A 324 -0.05 -1.57 -2.38
CA PHE A 324 0.26 -2.82 -3.04
C PHE A 324 -0.27 -2.79 -4.49
N PHE A 325 0.55 -3.28 -5.38
CA PHE A 325 0.21 -3.56 -6.76
C PHE A 325 0.22 -5.07 -6.94
N ASP A 326 -0.94 -5.62 -7.22
CA ASP A 326 -1.10 -7.05 -7.34
C ASP A 326 -0.71 -7.55 -8.74
N PRO A 327 -0.33 -8.83 -8.88
CA PRO A 327 -0.10 -9.49 -10.16
C PRO A 327 -1.26 -9.26 -11.13
N GLY A 328 -0.96 -8.82 -12.35
CA GLY A 328 -1.95 -8.49 -13.37
C GLY A 328 -2.33 -7.03 -13.48
N PHE A 329 -1.94 -6.16 -12.53
CA PHE A 329 -2.21 -4.72 -12.65
C PHE A 329 -1.55 -4.15 -13.91
N GLY A 330 -2.37 -3.57 -14.81
CA GLY A 330 -1.91 -2.99 -16.08
C GLY A 330 -1.28 -3.99 -17.07
N TYR A 331 -1.30 -5.26 -16.78
CA TYR A 331 -0.77 -6.35 -17.59
C TYR A 331 -1.85 -6.95 -18.49
N SER A 332 -1.46 -7.45 -19.66
CA SER A 332 -2.26 -8.35 -20.48
C SER A 332 -1.36 -9.39 -21.14
N ARG A 333 -1.82 -10.63 -21.20
CA ARG A 333 -1.06 -11.76 -21.79
C ARG A 333 -0.79 -11.59 -23.28
N ASP A 334 -1.64 -10.88 -23.99
CA ASP A 334 -1.52 -10.58 -25.43
C ASP A 334 -0.70 -9.32 -25.71
N HIS A 335 -0.10 -8.72 -24.69
CA HIS A 335 0.68 -7.47 -24.75
C HIS A 335 -0.06 -6.28 -25.37
N THR A 336 -1.40 -6.31 -25.41
CA THR A 336 -2.21 -5.18 -25.89
C THR A 336 -2.36 -4.08 -24.85
N ALA A 337 -2.30 -4.42 -23.55
CA ALA A 337 -2.28 -3.43 -22.48
C ALA A 337 -1.00 -2.59 -22.54
N ARG A 338 -1.16 -1.30 -22.25
CA ARG A 338 -0.08 -0.31 -22.25
C ARG A 338 0.23 0.18 -20.83
N GLY A 339 0.07 -0.72 -19.86
CA GLY A 339 0.13 -0.39 -18.46
C GLY A 339 -1.13 0.32 -17.95
N SER A 340 -1.26 0.43 -16.65
CA SER A 340 -2.27 1.26 -15.97
C SER A 340 -1.57 2.35 -15.17
N ARG A 341 -2.05 3.58 -15.25
CA ARG A 341 -1.46 4.71 -14.52
C ARG A 341 -1.73 4.55 -13.02
N ALA A 342 -0.74 4.81 -12.21
CA ALA A 342 -0.85 4.81 -10.76
C ALA A 342 -1.44 6.14 -10.27
N ALA A 343 -2.42 6.08 -9.37
CA ALA A 343 -2.84 7.26 -8.63
C ALA A 343 -1.85 7.51 -7.50
N LEU A 344 -1.45 8.76 -7.34
CA LEU A 344 -0.46 9.23 -6.39
C LEU A 344 -1.14 10.17 -5.40
N GLU A 345 -1.08 9.81 -4.13
CA GLU A 345 -1.57 10.58 -3.01
C GLU A 345 -0.46 11.51 -2.51
N VAL A 346 -0.61 12.81 -2.72
CA VAL A 346 0.47 13.78 -2.54
C VAL A 346 0.08 14.91 -1.60
N ARG A 347 1.00 15.30 -0.74
CA ARG A 347 0.87 16.46 0.14
C ARG A 347 2.21 17.19 0.27
N ALA A 348 2.23 18.50 0.06
CA ALA A 348 3.31 19.36 0.52
C ALA A 348 3.14 19.59 2.03
N ARG A 349 4.24 19.62 2.80
CA ARG A 349 4.13 19.68 4.25
C ARG A 349 4.14 21.10 4.79
N ASP A 350 5.27 21.73 4.84
CA ASP A 350 5.45 22.99 5.59
C ASP A 350 5.44 24.22 4.67
N VAL A 351 5.87 24.04 3.42
CA VAL A 351 5.95 25.11 2.42
C VAL A 351 5.30 24.69 1.11
N SER A 352 4.85 25.66 0.32
CA SER A 352 4.36 25.38 -1.03
C SER A 352 5.47 24.76 -1.88
N PHE A 353 5.14 23.73 -2.62
CA PHE A 353 6.11 22.99 -3.41
C PHE A 353 5.68 22.96 -4.89
N MET A 354 6.54 23.45 -5.77
CA MET A 354 6.29 23.35 -7.20
C MET A 354 6.73 21.99 -7.72
N VAL A 355 5.84 21.31 -8.42
CA VAL A 355 6.15 20.07 -9.15
C VAL A 355 6.01 20.30 -10.65
N GLU A 356 6.91 19.69 -11.40
CA GLU A 356 6.96 19.77 -12.85
C GLU A 356 6.57 18.44 -13.51
N HIS A 357 6.15 18.52 -14.76
CA HIS A 357 5.87 17.32 -15.54
C HIS A 357 7.10 16.43 -15.65
N ARG A 358 6.91 15.13 -15.40
CA ARG A 358 7.96 14.10 -15.33
C ARG A 358 8.94 14.22 -14.16
N GLN A 359 8.61 14.99 -13.14
CA GLN A 359 9.38 14.96 -11.91
C GLN A 359 9.16 13.62 -11.20
N PRO A 360 10.23 12.85 -10.86
CA PRO A 360 10.13 11.62 -10.09
C PRO A 360 9.63 11.92 -8.66
N VAL A 361 8.68 11.11 -8.16
CA VAL A 361 8.05 11.37 -6.85
C VAL A 361 7.91 10.13 -5.97
N CYS A 362 7.98 8.94 -6.53
CA CYS A 362 7.95 7.68 -5.80
C CYS A 362 8.63 6.59 -6.61
N LYS A 363 8.77 5.42 -6.03
CA LYS A 363 9.32 4.25 -6.70
C LYS A 363 8.52 2.98 -6.38
N LEU A 364 8.60 2.02 -7.28
CA LEU A 364 8.02 0.70 -7.14
C LEU A 364 9.13 -0.32 -6.83
N ALA A 365 9.00 -0.99 -5.69
CA ALA A 365 9.77 -2.18 -5.39
C ALA A 365 8.99 -3.41 -5.84
N PHE A 366 9.60 -4.27 -6.62
CA PHE A 366 9.00 -5.51 -7.08
C PHE A 366 9.41 -6.68 -6.18
N GLU A 367 8.50 -7.62 -6.01
CA GLU A 367 8.67 -8.82 -5.20
C GLU A 367 8.28 -10.06 -6.04
N ARG A 368 9.05 -11.13 -5.96
CA ARG A 368 8.68 -12.39 -6.59
C ARG A 368 7.49 -13.01 -5.90
N MET A 369 6.57 -13.55 -6.67
CA MET A 369 5.54 -14.45 -6.17
C MET A 369 6.15 -15.84 -5.91
N ALA A 370 5.63 -16.54 -4.89
CA ALA A 370 6.01 -17.94 -4.67
C ALA A 370 5.63 -18.85 -5.85
N GLU A 371 4.54 -18.51 -6.51
CA GLU A 371 4.08 -19.06 -7.80
C GLU A 371 3.08 -18.07 -8.44
N GLU A 372 2.71 -18.29 -9.70
CA GLU A 372 1.68 -17.44 -10.32
C GLU A 372 0.32 -17.65 -9.64
N PRO A 373 -0.40 -16.56 -9.31
CA PRO A 373 -1.73 -16.66 -8.74
C PRO A 373 -2.73 -17.21 -9.75
N ASP A 374 -3.68 -17.99 -9.26
CA ASP A 374 -4.79 -18.53 -10.07
C ASP A 374 -5.80 -17.46 -10.50
N VAL A 375 -5.79 -16.30 -9.85
CA VAL A 375 -6.55 -15.11 -10.23
C VAL A 375 -5.63 -13.91 -10.35
N LEU A 376 -5.82 -13.09 -11.37
CA LEU A 376 -5.05 -11.86 -11.60
C LEU A 376 -5.90 -10.63 -11.29
N TYR A 377 -5.22 -9.54 -10.96
CA TYR A 377 -5.87 -8.24 -10.82
C TYR A 377 -6.58 -7.86 -12.13
N GLY A 378 -7.88 -7.62 -12.08
CA GLY A 378 -8.67 -7.29 -13.26
C GLY A 378 -10.18 -7.36 -13.02
N LYS A 379 -10.94 -7.36 -14.12
CA LYS A 379 -12.40 -7.31 -14.08
C LYS A 379 -13.02 -8.56 -13.43
N ASP A 380 -12.38 -9.70 -13.56
CA ASP A 380 -12.92 -10.99 -13.13
C ASP A 380 -13.04 -11.10 -11.60
N ILE A 381 -12.23 -10.34 -10.86
CA ILE A 381 -12.28 -10.25 -9.39
C ILE A 381 -12.87 -8.92 -8.89
N GLY A 382 -13.51 -8.15 -9.77
CA GLY A 382 -14.12 -6.87 -9.39
C GLY A 382 -13.10 -5.79 -9.00
N SER A 383 -11.87 -5.84 -9.56
CA SER A 383 -10.84 -4.84 -9.30
C SER A 383 -11.30 -3.45 -9.74
N ASN A 384 -11.18 -2.48 -8.84
CA ASN A 384 -11.76 -1.15 -9.05
C ASN A 384 -10.93 -0.26 -10.00
N TYR A 385 -9.65 -0.58 -10.25
CA TYR A 385 -8.69 0.39 -10.79
C TYR A 385 -7.90 -0.10 -12.03
N GLN A 386 -8.34 -1.18 -12.69
CA GLN A 386 -7.76 -1.66 -13.94
C GLN A 386 -8.13 -0.74 -15.11
N GLY A 387 -7.14 -0.19 -15.80
CA GLY A 387 -7.36 0.69 -16.95
C GLY A 387 -8.05 2.02 -16.66
N GLN A 388 -7.97 2.50 -15.42
CA GLN A 388 -8.66 3.71 -14.96
C GLN A 388 -8.19 4.97 -15.67
N LEU A 389 -9.17 5.80 -16.02
CA LEU A 389 -8.99 7.18 -16.45
C LEU A 389 -9.18 8.21 -15.33
N THR A 390 -9.69 7.77 -14.17
CA THR A 390 -9.95 8.64 -13.01
C THR A 390 -9.09 8.22 -11.81
N MET A 391 -8.55 9.20 -11.11
CA MET A 391 -7.76 9.02 -9.90
C MET A 391 -8.62 9.01 -8.62
N LEU A 392 -9.91 9.29 -8.71
CA LEU A 392 -10.81 9.36 -7.55
C LEU A 392 -11.09 7.96 -6.97
N SER A 393 -11.41 7.92 -5.67
CA SER A 393 -11.80 6.70 -4.99
C SER A 393 -13.14 6.15 -5.50
N LYS A 394 -13.33 4.83 -5.44
CA LYS A 394 -14.57 4.12 -5.84
C LYS A 394 -15.86 4.62 -5.17
N HIS A 395 -15.78 5.42 -4.13
CA HIS A 395 -16.94 5.97 -3.43
C HIS A 395 -17.63 7.09 -4.21
N PHE A 396 -16.92 7.69 -5.17
CA PHE A 396 -17.46 8.74 -6.03
C PHE A 396 -18.11 8.16 -7.28
N VAL A 397 -19.15 8.84 -7.77
CA VAL A 397 -19.80 8.48 -9.03
C VAL A 397 -18.79 8.63 -10.16
N GLU A 398 -18.66 7.62 -11.02
CA GLU A 398 -17.80 7.69 -12.20
C GLU A 398 -18.23 8.84 -13.12
N GLN A 399 -17.26 9.66 -13.54
CA GLN A 399 -17.49 10.62 -14.62
C GLN A 399 -17.70 9.85 -15.92
N ARG A 400 -18.93 9.85 -16.46
CA ARG A 400 -19.14 9.43 -17.85
C ARG A 400 -18.44 10.42 -18.77
N ARG A 401 -17.70 9.94 -19.80
CA ARG A 401 -17.22 10.77 -20.90
C ARG A 401 -18.44 11.48 -21.50
N GLY A 402 -18.62 12.75 -21.21
CA GLY A 402 -19.77 13.55 -21.71
C GLY A 402 -20.25 14.64 -20.75
N ASP A 403 -19.92 14.58 -19.48
CA ASP A 403 -20.28 15.63 -18.50
C ASP A 403 -19.28 16.81 -18.52
N GLY A 404 -18.74 17.11 -19.70
CA GLY A 404 -17.98 18.29 -19.99
C GLY A 404 -18.91 19.49 -20.13
N GLU A 405 -18.70 20.51 -19.31
CA GLU A 405 -19.10 21.89 -19.52
C GLU A 405 -20.60 22.13 -19.80
N GLY A 406 -21.38 22.20 -18.77
CA GLY A 406 -22.75 22.68 -18.80
C GLY A 406 -23.14 23.30 -17.47
N GLY A 407 -22.96 24.64 -17.37
CA GLY A 407 -23.50 25.47 -16.29
C GLY A 407 -22.48 26.10 -15.36
#